data_1aaa687ad274ae0937092b891a8cf65e
#
_entry.id   1aaa687ad274ae0937092b891a8cf65e
#
_cell.length_a   1.000
_cell.length_b   1.000
_cell.length_c   1.000
_cell.angle_alpha   90.00
_cell.angle_beta   90.00
_cell.angle_gamma   90.00
#
_symmetry.space_group_name_H-M   'P 1'
#
loop_
_entity.id
_entity.type
_entity.pdbx_description
1 polymer ?
#
loop_
_entity_poly.entity_id
_entity_poly.type
_entity_poly.pdbx_seq_one_letter_code
_entity_poly.pdbx_strand_id
1 'polypeptide(L)'
;KVASGFCGVALFLSCLFFTLGNISGTGAGMNLVFGINWKLGALIMLAVLTVLYFSKGVYSKVEKGILVCIIAMIFAFYATLVATGGPDWGAMGHGLTHWSVPEGSLTTALAYISTNAAVTAGIYGTYLGAEKKWKKEDLFNGAMKWDAIAHIVSVILISGAIMLVGAIVLNPQGIQIKAPAQLAALLVPFLGKASNIVMGVALLGAGFSSLLGNTQRGMVLLSAGFDKDVALESKLIRWGCMITLAFACVVCFIYDGSPTQLIFIANIATSIATPVAGLFITLMFWKKEVQAGLKAPRVLQVLMTVSYLFTLAM
;
A
#
# COMPACT_ATOMS: atom_id res chain seq x y z
N LYS A 1 0.16 18.97 21.37
CA LYS A 1 1.53 18.47 21.07
C LYS A 1 1.69 16.98 21.43
N VAL A 2 1.27 16.52 22.64
CA VAL A 2 1.40 15.11 23.03
C VAL A 2 0.56 14.22 22.11
N ALA A 3 -0.70 14.54 21.86
CA ALA A 3 -1.59 13.78 20.99
C ALA A 3 -1.10 13.75 19.53
N SER A 4 -0.59 14.88 19.01
CA SER A 4 -0.03 14.93 17.65
C SER A 4 1.23 14.10 17.51
N GLY A 5 2.13 14.16 18.50
CA GLY A 5 3.33 13.32 18.54
C GLY A 5 2.99 11.83 18.60
N PHE A 6 2.04 11.43 19.44
CA PHE A 6 1.58 10.05 19.53
C PHE A 6 0.99 9.56 18.19
N CYS A 7 0.14 10.38 17.55
CA CYS A 7 -0.40 10.10 16.24
C CYS A 7 0.71 9.98 15.18
N GLY A 8 1.68 10.90 15.18
CA GLY A 8 2.81 10.87 14.27
C GLY A 8 3.65 9.60 14.39
N VAL A 9 3.90 9.12 15.63
CA VAL A 9 4.61 7.86 15.87
C VAL A 9 3.82 6.66 15.36
N ALA A 10 2.50 6.58 15.64
CA ALA A 10 1.67 5.48 15.15
C ALA A 10 1.63 5.42 13.62
N LEU A 11 1.50 6.58 12.96
CA LEU A 11 1.53 6.69 11.49
C LEU A 11 2.90 6.30 10.93
N PHE A 12 3.99 6.72 11.58
CA PHE A 12 5.34 6.33 11.18
C PHE A 12 5.55 4.82 11.30
N LEU A 13 5.14 4.20 12.41
CA LEU A 13 5.25 2.75 12.60
C LEU A 13 4.48 1.98 11.52
N SER A 14 3.28 2.41 11.17
CA SER A 14 2.54 1.83 10.04
C SER A 14 3.33 1.92 8.74
N CYS A 15 3.91 3.07 8.42
CA CYS A 15 4.73 3.25 7.22
C CYS A 15 6.03 2.43 7.26
N LEU A 16 6.63 2.26 8.45
CA LEU A 16 7.78 1.40 8.66
C LEU A 16 7.45 -0.07 8.35
N PHE A 17 6.31 -0.57 8.82
CA PHE A 17 5.86 -1.92 8.50
C PHE A 17 5.55 -2.06 7.01
N PHE A 18 4.92 -1.10 6.36
CA PHE A 18 4.78 -1.10 4.90
C PHE A 18 6.15 -1.16 4.19
N THR A 19 7.14 -0.44 4.71
CA THR A 19 8.50 -0.47 4.15
C THR A 19 9.13 -1.86 4.27
N LEU A 20 8.94 -2.55 5.42
CA LEU A 20 9.38 -3.94 5.60
C LEU A 20 8.74 -4.89 4.59
N GLY A 21 7.43 -4.79 4.38
CA GLY A 21 6.72 -5.59 3.39
C GLY A 21 7.22 -5.32 1.97
N ASN A 22 7.40 -4.05 1.62
CA ASN A 22 7.80 -3.67 0.26
C ASN A 22 9.26 -4.01 -0.07
N ILE A 23 10.19 -3.90 0.87
CA ILE A 23 11.58 -4.30 0.62
C ILE A 23 11.68 -5.83 0.46
N SER A 24 10.88 -6.59 1.21
CA SER A 24 10.75 -8.04 1.04
C SER A 24 10.14 -8.38 -0.32
N GLY A 25 9.13 -7.63 -0.75
CA GLY A 25 8.48 -7.76 -2.05
C GLY A 25 9.44 -7.49 -3.22
N THR A 26 10.27 -6.44 -3.12
CA THR A 26 11.32 -6.19 -4.14
C THR A 26 12.36 -7.30 -4.16
N GLY A 27 12.77 -7.81 -3.00
CA GLY A 27 13.64 -8.97 -2.89
C GLY A 27 13.03 -10.22 -3.55
N ALA A 28 11.74 -10.47 -3.33
CA ALA A 28 10.99 -11.53 -3.99
C ALA A 28 10.94 -11.34 -5.51
N GLY A 29 10.73 -10.11 -5.98
CA GLY A 29 10.77 -9.77 -7.39
C GLY A 29 12.13 -10.04 -8.03
N MET A 30 13.23 -9.66 -7.36
CA MET A 30 14.60 -9.98 -7.77
C MET A 30 14.83 -11.50 -7.87
N ASN A 31 14.29 -12.25 -6.91
CA ASN A 31 14.38 -13.71 -6.94
C ASN A 31 13.66 -14.30 -8.16
N LEU A 32 12.45 -13.82 -8.47
CA LEU A 32 11.66 -14.32 -9.61
C LEU A 32 12.30 -13.99 -10.97
N VAL A 33 12.90 -12.81 -11.10
CA VAL A 33 13.49 -12.35 -12.39
C VAL A 33 14.90 -12.91 -12.59
N PHE A 34 15.73 -12.85 -11.55
CA PHE A 34 17.17 -13.10 -11.67
C PHE A 34 17.64 -14.37 -10.95
N GLY A 35 16.76 -15.06 -10.20
CA GLY A 35 17.11 -16.24 -9.42
C GLY A 35 18.00 -15.98 -8.20
N ILE A 36 18.28 -14.72 -7.85
CA ILE A 36 19.13 -14.37 -6.71
C ILE A 36 18.40 -14.51 -5.38
N ASN A 37 19.14 -14.68 -4.29
CA ASN A 37 18.57 -14.71 -2.96
C ASN A 37 17.81 -13.40 -2.68
N TRP A 38 16.57 -13.49 -2.18
CA TRP A 38 15.72 -12.34 -1.94
C TRP A 38 16.30 -11.32 -0.94
N LYS A 39 17.11 -11.77 0.05
CA LYS A 39 17.80 -10.88 0.98
C LYS A 39 18.86 -10.03 0.26
N LEU A 40 19.61 -10.65 -0.67
CA LEU A 40 20.54 -9.91 -1.53
C LEU A 40 19.78 -8.94 -2.45
N GLY A 41 18.65 -9.35 -3.00
CA GLY A 41 17.75 -8.46 -3.76
C GLY A 41 17.30 -7.23 -2.96
N ALA A 42 16.96 -7.41 -1.68
CA ALA A 42 16.61 -6.32 -0.78
C ALA A 42 17.80 -5.35 -0.58
N LEU A 43 19.02 -5.87 -0.43
CA LEU A 43 20.24 -5.06 -0.30
C LEU A 43 20.54 -4.25 -1.58
N ILE A 44 20.42 -4.87 -2.73
CA ILE A 44 20.57 -4.18 -4.03
C ILE A 44 19.55 -3.05 -4.14
N MET A 45 18.29 -3.29 -3.73
CA MET A 45 17.25 -2.28 -3.75
C MET A 45 17.56 -1.12 -2.80
N LEU A 46 18.08 -1.41 -1.60
CA LEU A 46 18.56 -0.37 -0.67
C LEU A 46 19.62 0.51 -1.34
N ALA A 47 20.62 -0.09 -2.01
CA ALA A 47 21.67 0.64 -2.70
C ALA A 47 21.10 1.52 -3.84
N VAL A 48 20.21 0.98 -4.66
CA VAL A 48 19.53 1.73 -5.74
C VAL A 48 18.76 2.92 -5.19
N LEU A 49 17.96 2.73 -4.14
CA LEU A 49 17.17 3.80 -3.52
C LEU A 49 18.07 4.85 -2.88
N THR A 50 19.18 4.43 -2.24
CA THR A 50 20.17 5.37 -1.69
C THR A 50 20.70 6.30 -2.79
N VAL A 51 21.12 5.76 -3.91
CA VAL A 51 21.61 6.56 -5.04
C VAL A 51 20.52 7.51 -5.53
N LEU A 52 19.28 7.06 -5.64
CA LEU A 52 18.16 7.87 -6.12
C LEU A 52 17.78 9.01 -5.19
N TYR A 53 17.78 8.79 -3.87
CA TYR A 53 17.50 9.85 -2.89
C TYR A 53 18.48 11.01 -2.94
N PHE A 54 19.71 10.73 -3.34
CA PHE A 54 20.77 11.76 -3.45
C PHE A 54 21.01 12.25 -4.87
N SER A 55 20.38 11.63 -5.88
CA SER A 55 20.51 12.01 -7.30
C SER A 55 19.39 12.94 -7.73
N LYS A 56 19.73 14.06 -8.39
CA LYS A 56 18.76 15.01 -8.94
C LYS A 56 18.23 14.52 -10.30
N GLY A 57 16.92 14.53 -10.49
CA GLY A 57 16.27 14.34 -11.79
C GLY A 57 16.17 12.90 -12.33
N VAL A 58 16.79 11.92 -11.69
CA VAL A 58 16.69 10.50 -12.09
C VAL A 58 15.34 9.90 -11.69
N TYR A 59 14.78 10.36 -10.57
CA TYR A 59 13.53 9.88 -10.02
C TYR A 59 12.37 9.90 -11.03
N SER A 60 12.15 11.01 -11.72
CA SER A 60 11.05 11.15 -12.68
C SER A 60 11.11 10.20 -13.88
N LYS A 61 12.31 9.81 -14.31
CA LYS A 61 12.47 8.84 -15.42
C LYS A 61 12.18 7.41 -14.94
N VAL A 62 12.64 7.08 -13.74
CA VAL A 62 12.38 5.78 -13.11
C VAL A 62 10.90 5.60 -12.82
N GLU A 63 10.23 6.64 -12.30
CA GLU A 63 8.79 6.65 -12.03
C GLU A 63 7.95 6.32 -13.26
N LYS A 64 8.29 6.88 -14.42
CA LYS A 64 7.61 6.56 -15.69
C LYS A 64 7.78 5.10 -16.09
N GLY A 65 8.98 4.54 -15.93
CA GLY A 65 9.24 3.13 -16.20
C GLY A 65 8.42 2.21 -15.27
N ILE A 66 8.34 2.55 -13.99
CA ILE A 66 7.53 1.81 -13.01
C ILE A 66 6.04 1.86 -13.36
N LEU A 67 5.54 3.01 -13.78
CA LEU A 67 4.14 3.15 -14.20
C LEU A 67 3.80 2.20 -15.35
N VAL A 68 4.69 2.08 -16.34
CA VAL A 68 4.53 1.11 -17.44
C VAL A 68 4.47 -0.33 -16.91
N CYS A 69 5.35 -0.70 -15.97
CA CYS A 69 5.33 -2.03 -15.34
C CYS A 69 4.02 -2.31 -14.59
N ILE A 70 3.49 -1.32 -13.87
CA ILE A 70 2.21 -1.44 -13.14
C ILE A 70 1.06 -1.62 -14.13
N ILE A 71 1.01 -0.84 -15.21
CA ILE A 71 -0.03 -0.98 -16.25
C ILE A 71 0.03 -2.35 -16.90
N ALA A 72 1.23 -2.84 -17.23
CA ALA A 72 1.42 -4.17 -17.80
C ALA A 72 0.96 -5.28 -16.83
N MET A 73 1.21 -5.12 -15.52
CA MET A 73 0.73 -6.04 -14.49
C MET A 73 -0.81 -6.06 -14.43
N ILE A 74 -1.44 -4.89 -14.40
CA ILE A 74 -2.91 -4.78 -14.38
C ILE A 74 -3.49 -5.49 -15.60
N PHE A 75 -2.93 -5.22 -16.78
CA PHE A 75 -3.33 -5.89 -18.02
C PHE A 75 -3.18 -7.42 -17.91
N ALA A 76 -2.07 -7.92 -17.36
CA ALA A 76 -1.83 -9.35 -17.19
C ALA A 76 -2.85 -10.01 -16.26
N PHE A 77 -3.27 -9.36 -15.17
CA PHE A 77 -4.32 -9.88 -14.28
C PHE A 77 -5.68 -9.93 -14.99
N TYR A 78 -6.08 -8.88 -15.70
CA TYR A 78 -7.35 -8.88 -16.45
C TYR A 78 -7.32 -9.88 -17.61
N ALA A 79 -6.20 -9.99 -18.34
CA ALA A 79 -6.05 -10.99 -19.38
C ALA A 79 -6.12 -12.42 -18.81
N THR A 80 -5.59 -12.66 -17.61
CA THR A 80 -5.74 -13.95 -16.92
C THR A 80 -7.20 -14.23 -16.56
N LEU A 81 -7.96 -13.23 -16.08
CA LEU A 81 -9.40 -13.40 -15.84
C LEU A 81 -10.15 -13.80 -17.09
N VAL A 82 -9.85 -13.18 -18.22
CA VAL A 82 -10.47 -13.52 -19.51
C VAL A 82 -10.05 -14.94 -19.94
N ALA A 83 -8.75 -15.26 -19.84
CA ALA A 83 -8.21 -16.58 -20.25
C ALA A 83 -8.77 -17.75 -19.43
N THR A 84 -9.18 -17.49 -18.18
CA THR A 84 -9.80 -18.49 -17.31
C THR A 84 -11.33 -18.58 -17.41
N GLY A 85 -11.92 -17.85 -18.36
CA GLY A 85 -13.38 -17.82 -18.56
C GLY A 85 -14.13 -16.81 -17.69
N GLY A 86 -13.39 -15.97 -16.92
CA GLY A 86 -13.97 -14.97 -16.04
C GLY A 86 -14.47 -15.54 -14.71
N PRO A 87 -14.96 -14.66 -13.81
CA PRO A 87 -15.50 -15.08 -12.53
C PRO A 87 -16.89 -15.69 -12.66
N ASP A 88 -17.22 -16.60 -11.77
CA ASP A 88 -18.59 -17.05 -11.57
C ASP A 88 -19.42 -15.93 -10.93
N TRP A 89 -20.17 -15.23 -11.75
CA TRP A 89 -21.00 -14.09 -11.31
C TRP A 89 -22.10 -14.49 -10.34
N GLY A 90 -22.61 -15.75 -10.45
CA GLY A 90 -23.58 -16.30 -9.53
C GLY A 90 -22.98 -16.53 -8.13
N ALA A 91 -21.81 -17.15 -8.07
CA ALA A 91 -21.08 -17.33 -6.82
C ALA A 91 -20.67 -15.99 -6.18
N MET A 92 -20.27 -15.01 -6.99
CA MET A 92 -20.00 -13.64 -6.49
C MET A 92 -21.25 -13.00 -5.90
N GLY A 93 -22.39 -13.05 -6.59
CA GLY A 93 -23.65 -12.50 -6.09
C GLY A 93 -24.09 -13.16 -4.79
N HIS A 94 -23.95 -14.50 -4.71
CA HIS A 94 -24.23 -15.27 -3.49
C HIS A 94 -23.30 -14.81 -2.35
N GLY A 95 -21.99 -14.68 -2.60
CA GLY A 95 -21.02 -14.25 -1.58
C GLY A 95 -21.24 -12.82 -1.07
N LEU A 96 -21.82 -11.91 -1.88
CA LEU A 96 -22.18 -10.58 -1.46
C LEU A 96 -23.40 -10.55 -0.52
N THR A 97 -24.27 -11.54 -0.58
CA THR A 97 -25.51 -11.62 0.19
C THR A 97 -25.45 -12.61 1.35
N HIS A 98 -24.57 -13.60 1.28
CA HIS A 98 -24.42 -14.66 2.29
C HIS A 98 -23.02 -14.60 2.88
N TRP A 99 -22.85 -13.78 3.88
CA TRP A 99 -21.57 -13.54 4.52
C TRP A 99 -21.18 -14.71 5.43
N SER A 100 -20.01 -15.25 5.21
CA SER A 100 -19.38 -16.20 6.13
C SER A 100 -17.94 -15.75 6.38
N VAL A 101 -17.44 -16.00 7.58
CA VAL A 101 -16.04 -15.78 7.95
C VAL A 101 -15.40 -17.16 8.13
N PRO A 102 -14.71 -17.70 7.12
CA PRO A 102 -14.02 -18.97 7.25
C PRO A 102 -12.99 -18.93 8.38
N GLU A 103 -12.79 -20.06 9.06
CA GLU A 103 -11.79 -20.15 10.12
C GLU A 103 -10.40 -19.72 9.62
N GLY A 104 -9.71 -18.88 10.40
CA GLY A 104 -8.39 -18.32 10.05
C GLY A 104 -8.39 -17.21 8.99
N SER A 105 -9.52 -16.85 8.39
CA SER A 105 -9.58 -15.82 7.35
C SER A 105 -9.53 -14.38 7.90
N LEU A 106 -9.81 -14.18 9.18
CA LEU A 106 -9.89 -12.84 9.78
C LEU A 106 -8.57 -12.07 9.69
N THR A 107 -7.44 -12.73 9.96
CA THR A 107 -6.11 -12.11 9.85
C THR A 107 -5.75 -11.74 8.41
N THR A 108 -6.18 -12.55 7.44
CA THR A 108 -6.00 -12.24 6.01
C THR A 108 -6.88 -11.06 5.59
N ALA A 109 -8.11 -11.00 6.06
CA ALA A 109 -9.02 -9.87 5.83
C ALA A 109 -8.46 -8.60 6.45
N LEU A 110 -7.92 -8.66 7.68
CA LEU A 110 -7.26 -7.52 8.34
C LEU A 110 -6.06 -7.02 7.55
N ALA A 111 -5.17 -7.91 7.09
CA ALA A 111 -4.03 -7.55 6.26
C ALA A 111 -4.48 -6.87 4.95
N TYR A 112 -5.54 -7.38 4.31
CA TYR A 112 -6.09 -6.82 3.09
C TYR A 112 -6.69 -5.43 3.31
N ILE A 113 -7.50 -5.25 4.36
CA ILE A 113 -8.11 -3.96 4.70
C ILE A 113 -7.03 -2.93 5.07
N SER A 114 -6.05 -3.31 5.90
CA SER A 114 -4.96 -2.42 6.32
C SER A 114 -4.16 -1.88 5.14
N THR A 115 -3.98 -2.71 4.12
CA THR A 115 -3.22 -2.34 2.91
C THR A 115 -4.03 -1.43 1.99
N ASN A 116 -5.31 -1.73 1.77
CA ASN A 116 -6.15 -1.00 0.82
C ASN A 116 -6.78 0.27 1.41
N ALA A 117 -7.07 0.28 2.71
CA ALA A 117 -7.63 1.42 3.44
C ALA A 117 -6.59 2.11 4.34
N ALA A 118 -5.37 2.29 3.84
CA ALA A 118 -4.27 2.87 4.60
C ALA A 118 -4.53 4.34 4.96
N VAL A 119 -4.94 4.59 6.19
CA VAL A 119 -5.22 5.95 6.72
C VAL A 119 -4.03 6.90 6.58
N THR A 120 -2.81 6.36 6.60
CA THR A 120 -1.56 7.11 6.36
C THR A 120 -1.54 7.76 4.98
N ALA A 121 -2.08 7.11 3.95
CA ALA A 121 -2.13 7.65 2.59
C ALA A 121 -3.08 8.85 2.49
N GLY A 122 -4.25 8.77 3.12
CA GLY A 122 -5.21 9.87 3.17
C GLY A 122 -4.65 11.10 3.85
N ILE A 123 -4.03 10.95 5.02
CA ILE A 123 -3.43 12.08 5.76
C ILE A 123 -2.24 12.66 4.97
N TYR A 124 -1.37 11.81 4.40
CA TYR A 124 -0.23 12.28 3.63
C TYR A 124 -0.66 13.05 2.36
N GLY A 125 -1.80 12.71 1.78
CA GLY A 125 -2.38 13.43 0.64
C GLY A 125 -2.53 14.94 0.89
N THR A 126 -2.77 15.36 2.14
CA THR A 126 -2.86 16.79 2.51
C THR A 126 -1.50 17.51 2.36
N TYR A 127 -0.40 16.83 2.69
CA TYR A 127 0.96 17.36 2.51
C TYR A 127 1.38 17.38 1.04
N LEU A 128 0.96 16.37 0.26
CA LEU A 128 1.19 16.34 -1.19
C LEU A 128 0.45 17.45 -1.93
N GLY A 129 -0.64 17.96 -1.41
CA GLY A 129 -1.32 19.13 -1.95
C GLY A 129 -0.40 20.36 -2.02
N ALA A 130 0.46 20.55 -1.03
CA ALA A 130 1.47 21.61 -1.04
C ALA A 130 2.53 21.38 -2.12
N GLU A 131 3.01 20.14 -2.28
CA GLU A 131 3.96 19.76 -3.34
C GLU A 131 3.37 19.91 -4.76
N LYS A 132 2.08 19.58 -4.93
CA LYS A 132 1.31 19.79 -6.16
C LYS A 132 0.99 21.29 -6.40
N LYS A 133 1.37 22.18 -5.48
CA LYS A 133 1.06 23.62 -5.52
C LYS A 133 -0.44 23.91 -5.61
N TRP A 134 -1.26 23.09 -4.96
CA TRP A 134 -2.69 23.29 -4.90
C TRP A 134 -3.01 24.58 -4.13
N LYS A 135 -3.94 25.34 -4.68
CA LYS A 135 -4.46 26.56 -4.07
C LYS A 135 -5.69 26.24 -3.23
N LYS A 136 -6.11 27.22 -2.41
CA LYS A 136 -7.31 27.06 -1.56
C LYS A 136 -8.57 26.76 -2.40
N GLU A 137 -8.65 27.29 -3.61
CA GLU A 137 -9.74 27.06 -4.55
C GLU A 137 -9.82 25.60 -5.02
N ASP A 138 -8.68 24.91 -5.12
CA ASP A 138 -8.60 23.51 -5.55
C ASP A 138 -9.23 22.53 -4.55
N LEU A 139 -9.39 22.96 -3.28
CA LEU A 139 -10.12 22.19 -2.27
C LEU A 139 -11.62 22.13 -2.56
N PHE A 140 -12.16 23.11 -3.29
CA PHE A 140 -13.61 23.29 -3.49
C PHE A 140 -14.04 23.21 -4.95
N ASN A 141 -13.13 23.25 -5.92
CA ASN A 141 -13.42 23.14 -7.36
C ASN A 141 -13.65 21.70 -7.84
N GLY A 142 -13.53 20.73 -6.95
CA GLY A 142 -13.71 19.32 -7.24
C GLY A 142 -12.42 18.54 -7.53
N ALA A 143 -11.25 19.18 -7.62
CA ALA A 143 -9.99 18.51 -7.90
C ALA A 143 -9.70 17.38 -6.89
N MET A 144 -9.80 17.65 -5.59
CA MET A 144 -9.63 16.64 -4.55
C MET A 144 -10.67 15.52 -4.60
N LYS A 145 -11.92 15.86 -4.95
CA LYS A 145 -12.99 14.86 -5.09
C LYS A 145 -12.69 13.88 -6.20
N TRP A 146 -12.25 14.37 -7.34
CA TRP A 146 -11.92 13.51 -8.49
C TRP A 146 -10.64 12.70 -8.25
N ASP A 147 -9.64 13.27 -7.58
CA ASP A 147 -8.43 12.56 -7.16
C ASP A 147 -8.79 11.39 -6.21
N ALA A 148 -9.67 11.63 -5.22
CA ALA A 148 -10.14 10.60 -4.31
C ALA A 148 -10.97 9.50 -5.01
N ILE A 149 -11.87 9.88 -5.92
CA ILE A 149 -12.68 8.92 -6.69
C ILE A 149 -11.76 8.08 -7.58
N ALA A 150 -10.82 8.68 -8.29
CA ALA A 150 -9.86 7.97 -9.12
C ALA A 150 -9.02 6.98 -8.31
N HIS A 151 -8.58 7.38 -7.11
CA HIS A 151 -7.86 6.50 -6.18
C HIS A 151 -8.71 5.29 -5.77
N ILE A 152 -9.94 5.52 -5.30
CA ILE A 152 -10.86 4.45 -4.88
C ILE A 152 -11.15 3.48 -6.02
N VAL A 153 -11.47 3.99 -7.21
CA VAL A 153 -11.73 3.18 -8.40
C VAL A 153 -10.50 2.34 -8.76
N SER A 154 -9.31 2.94 -8.73
CA SER A 154 -8.06 2.21 -9.01
C SER A 154 -7.80 1.10 -8.00
N VAL A 155 -8.02 1.35 -6.70
CA VAL A 155 -7.88 0.32 -5.66
C VAL A 155 -8.86 -0.83 -5.88
N ILE A 156 -10.13 -0.54 -6.15
CA ILE A 156 -11.15 -1.57 -6.41
C ILE A 156 -10.78 -2.41 -7.63
N LEU A 157 -10.38 -1.77 -8.72
CA LEU A 157 -10.03 -2.47 -9.97
C LEU A 157 -8.78 -3.35 -9.78
N ILE A 158 -7.71 -2.82 -9.21
CA ILE A 158 -6.44 -3.56 -9.08
C ILE A 158 -6.58 -4.67 -8.04
N SER A 159 -7.00 -4.33 -6.83
CA SER A 159 -7.11 -5.30 -5.74
C SER A 159 -8.20 -6.33 -6.00
N GLY A 160 -9.31 -5.92 -6.61
CA GLY A 160 -10.39 -6.81 -7.03
C GLY A 160 -9.93 -7.81 -8.08
N ALA A 161 -9.18 -7.36 -9.10
CA ALA A 161 -8.63 -8.27 -10.13
C ALA A 161 -7.69 -9.32 -9.52
N ILE A 162 -6.78 -8.91 -8.63
CA ILE A 162 -5.84 -9.82 -7.94
C ILE A 162 -6.62 -10.85 -7.09
N MET A 163 -7.63 -10.39 -6.34
CA MET A 163 -8.45 -11.26 -5.50
C MET A 163 -9.25 -12.26 -6.35
N LEU A 164 -9.85 -11.82 -7.45
CA LEU A 164 -10.60 -12.68 -8.36
C LEU A 164 -9.70 -13.73 -9.04
N VAL A 165 -8.53 -13.33 -9.53
CA VAL A 165 -7.55 -14.27 -10.09
C VAL A 165 -7.11 -15.28 -9.04
N GLY A 166 -6.86 -14.84 -7.80
CA GLY A 166 -6.54 -15.73 -6.69
C GLY A 166 -7.64 -16.77 -6.43
N ALA A 167 -8.88 -16.32 -6.42
CA ALA A 167 -10.05 -17.19 -6.22
C ALA A 167 -10.25 -18.21 -7.36
N ILE A 168 -9.99 -17.82 -8.60
CA ILE A 168 -10.21 -18.67 -9.79
C ILE A 168 -9.03 -19.59 -10.05
N VAL A 169 -7.79 -19.12 -9.83
CA VAL A 169 -6.58 -19.88 -10.21
C VAL A 169 -6.03 -20.68 -9.05
N LEU A 170 -5.89 -20.10 -7.86
CA LEU A 170 -5.21 -20.76 -6.74
C LEU A 170 -6.14 -21.55 -5.83
N ASN A 171 -7.32 -21.00 -5.54
CA ASN A 171 -8.26 -21.63 -4.60
C ASN A 171 -8.72 -23.01 -5.05
N PRO A 172 -9.09 -23.27 -6.33
CA PRO A 172 -9.48 -24.62 -6.78
C PRO A 172 -8.35 -25.64 -6.69
N GLN A 173 -7.10 -25.18 -6.70
CA GLN A 173 -5.90 -26.01 -6.60
C GLN A 173 -5.44 -26.21 -5.15
N GLY A 174 -6.10 -25.60 -4.17
CA GLY A 174 -5.70 -25.62 -2.76
C GLY A 174 -4.35 -24.95 -2.49
N ILE A 175 -3.86 -24.11 -3.41
CA ILE A 175 -2.54 -23.49 -3.30
C ILE A 175 -2.60 -22.31 -2.30
N GLN A 176 -1.85 -22.46 -1.20
CA GLN A 176 -1.57 -21.37 -0.28
C GLN A 176 -0.25 -20.69 -0.65
N ILE A 177 -0.26 -19.36 -0.73
CA ILE A 177 0.93 -18.59 -1.10
C ILE A 177 1.91 -18.55 0.10
N LYS A 178 3.01 -19.30 -0.02
CA LYS A 178 4.11 -19.35 0.97
C LYS A 178 5.45 -18.89 0.38
N ALA A 179 5.56 -18.84 -0.94
CA ALA A 179 6.78 -18.49 -1.65
C ALA A 179 6.49 -17.61 -2.89
N PRO A 180 7.46 -16.81 -3.36
CA PRO A 180 7.28 -15.93 -4.52
C PRO A 180 6.83 -16.64 -5.80
N ALA A 181 7.32 -17.86 -6.04
CA ALA A 181 6.94 -18.65 -7.22
C ALA A 181 5.44 -18.95 -7.27
N GLN A 182 4.78 -19.08 -6.12
CA GLN A 182 3.33 -19.30 -6.04
C GLN A 182 2.53 -18.03 -6.40
N LEU A 183 3.10 -16.82 -6.19
CA LEU A 183 2.51 -15.57 -6.70
C LEU A 183 2.51 -15.56 -8.23
N ALA A 184 3.59 -16.04 -8.85
CA ALA A 184 3.68 -16.12 -10.30
C ALA A 184 2.67 -17.10 -10.90
N ALA A 185 2.25 -18.12 -10.15
CA ALA A 185 1.21 -19.08 -10.57
C ALA A 185 -0.13 -18.41 -10.89
N LEU A 186 -0.42 -17.23 -10.32
CA LEU A 186 -1.61 -16.43 -10.65
C LEU A 186 -1.68 -16.09 -12.15
N LEU A 187 -0.55 -15.90 -12.82
CA LEU A 187 -0.48 -15.47 -14.21
C LEU A 187 -0.23 -16.61 -15.20
N VAL A 188 0.00 -17.84 -14.71
CA VAL A 188 0.30 -19.00 -15.56
C VAL A 188 -0.78 -19.30 -16.61
N PRO A 189 -2.10 -19.18 -16.32
CA PRO A 189 -3.14 -19.46 -17.32
C PRO A 189 -3.03 -18.58 -18.57
N PHE A 190 -2.51 -17.34 -18.44
CA PHE A 190 -2.34 -16.42 -19.55
C PHE A 190 -0.91 -16.37 -20.09
N LEU A 191 0.09 -16.38 -19.21
CA LEU A 191 1.49 -16.12 -19.58
C LEU A 191 2.37 -17.37 -19.63
N GLY A 192 1.89 -18.51 -19.14
CA GLY A 192 2.67 -19.74 -19.08
C GLY A 192 4.03 -19.53 -18.40
N LYS A 193 5.12 -19.89 -19.07
CA LYS A 193 6.51 -19.77 -18.54
C LYS A 193 6.96 -18.32 -18.27
N ALA A 194 6.36 -17.33 -18.92
CA ALA A 194 6.69 -15.92 -18.72
C ALA A 194 6.16 -15.35 -17.41
N SER A 195 5.26 -16.06 -16.70
CA SER A 195 4.61 -15.60 -15.48
C SER A 195 5.60 -15.18 -14.38
N ASN A 196 6.72 -15.90 -14.21
CA ASN A 196 7.75 -15.57 -13.23
C ASN A 196 8.39 -14.19 -13.51
N ILE A 197 8.73 -13.93 -14.76
CA ILE A 197 9.36 -12.66 -15.16
C ILE A 197 8.37 -11.51 -14.99
N VAL A 198 7.14 -11.68 -15.50
CA VAL A 198 6.12 -10.62 -15.42
C VAL A 198 5.73 -10.33 -13.98
N MET A 199 5.50 -11.35 -13.15
CA MET A 199 5.22 -11.18 -11.72
C MET A 199 6.41 -10.56 -11.00
N GLY A 200 7.64 -10.99 -11.30
CA GLY A 200 8.85 -10.45 -10.69
C GLY A 200 9.05 -8.96 -11.02
N VAL A 201 8.88 -8.57 -12.28
CA VAL A 201 8.93 -7.16 -12.71
C VAL A 201 7.82 -6.34 -12.04
N ALA A 202 6.62 -6.90 -11.92
CA ALA A 202 5.51 -6.26 -11.22
C ALA A 202 5.83 -6.01 -9.74
N LEU A 203 6.36 -7.01 -9.03
CA LEU A 203 6.77 -6.87 -7.63
C LEU A 203 7.91 -5.86 -7.46
N LEU A 204 8.88 -5.84 -8.39
CA LEU A 204 9.95 -4.85 -8.38
C LEU A 204 9.41 -3.43 -8.57
N GLY A 205 8.57 -3.22 -9.58
CA GLY A 205 7.99 -1.90 -9.86
C GLY A 205 7.10 -1.39 -8.74
N ALA A 206 6.15 -2.22 -8.29
CA ALA A 206 5.24 -1.87 -7.20
C ALA A 206 5.99 -1.65 -5.88
N GLY A 207 6.91 -2.56 -5.53
CA GLY A 207 7.70 -2.46 -4.32
C GLY A 207 8.61 -1.24 -4.32
N PHE A 208 9.28 -0.95 -5.43
CA PHE A 208 10.14 0.23 -5.57
C PHE A 208 9.36 1.54 -5.37
N SER A 209 8.25 1.72 -6.07
CA SER A 209 7.39 2.90 -5.93
C SER A 209 6.88 3.05 -4.49
N SER A 210 6.44 1.94 -3.90
CA SER A 210 5.93 1.90 -2.54
C SER A 210 7.01 2.18 -1.49
N LEU A 211 8.24 1.73 -1.68
CA LEU A 211 9.37 2.02 -0.77
C LEU A 211 9.63 3.52 -0.68
N LEU A 212 9.69 4.19 -1.83
CA LEU A 212 9.85 5.65 -1.87
C LEU A 212 8.68 6.35 -1.19
N GLY A 213 7.45 6.01 -1.58
CA GLY A 213 6.26 6.63 -1.03
C GLY A 213 6.09 6.40 0.48
N ASN A 214 6.32 5.20 0.98
CA ASN A 214 6.10 4.89 2.40
C ASN A 214 7.18 5.48 3.30
N THR A 215 8.45 5.50 2.90
CA THR A 215 9.50 6.11 3.69
C THR A 215 9.32 7.62 3.79
N GLN A 216 9.01 8.31 2.69
CA GLN A 216 8.70 9.73 2.69
C GLN A 216 7.46 10.04 3.54
N ARG A 217 6.38 9.30 3.30
CA ARG A 217 5.13 9.42 4.07
C ARG A 217 5.37 9.27 5.57
N GLY A 218 6.06 8.21 5.97
CA GLY A 218 6.35 7.94 7.38
C GLY A 218 7.13 9.08 8.02
N MET A 219 8.19 9.55 7.38
CA MET A 219 9.02 10.62 7.91
C MET A 219 8.32 11.97 7.94
N VAL A 220 7.52 12.31 6.92
CA VAL A 220 6.72 13.54 6.90
C VAL A 220 5.68 13.53 8.02
N LEU A 221 4.95 12.43 8.20
CA LEU A 221 3.92 12.33 9.24
C LEU A 221 4.52 12.32 10.65
N LEU A 222 5.69 11.68 10.84
CA LEU A 222 6.43 11.75 12.09
C LEU A 222 6.87 13.18 12.39
N SER A 223 7.49 13.84 11.43
CA SER A 223 7.98 15.22 11.57
C SER A 223 6.83 16.18 11.87
N ALA A 224 5.72 16.06 11.17
CA ALA A 224 4.51 16.84 11.40
C ALA A 224 3.95 16.64 12.82
N GLY A 225 3.97 15.41 13.33
CA GLY A 225 3.52 15.10 14.70
C GLY A 225 4.30 15.83 15.78
N PHE A 226 5.57 16.19 15.49
CA PHE A 226 6.47 16.89 16.39
C PHE A 226 6.73 18.37 16.00
N ASP A 227 5.89 18.94 15.14
CA ASP A 227 6.04 20.33 14.62
C ASP A 227 7.43 20.57 13.99
N LYS A 228 7.98 19.59 13.27
CA LYS A 228 9.26 19.66 12.56
C LYS A 228 9.06 19.91 11.07
N ASP A 229 10.16 20.20 10.38
CA ASP A 229 10.17 20.42 8.94
C ASP A 229 9.65 19.18 8.19
N VAL A 230 8.69 19.39 7.29
CA VAL A 230 8.02 18.36 6.49
C VAL A 230 8.41 18.40 5.00
N ALA A 231 9.27 19.34 4.61
CA ALA A 231 9.72 19.45 3.22
C ALA A 231 10.49 18.21 2.78
N LEU A 232 10.11 17.61 1.66
CA LEU A 232 10.72 16.37 1.14
C LEU A 232 12.22 16.54 0.85
N GLU A 233 12.65 17.78 0.56
CA GLU A 233 14.04 18.08 0.28
C GLU A 233 14.89 18.30 1.54
N SER A 234 14.26 18.38 2.71
CA SER A 234 14.97 18.64 3.97
C SER A 234 15.92 17.48 4.32
N LYS A 235 17.02 17.82 4.98
CA LYS A 235 18.00 16.81 5.44
C LYS A 235 17.35 15.81 6.42
N LEU A 236 16.43 16.30 7.28
CA LEU A 236 15.73 15.47 8.25
C LEU A 236 14.93 14.36 7.54
N ILE A 237 14.13 14.71 6.53
CA ILE A 237 13.32 13.74 5.79
C ILE A 237 14.21 12.78 5.00
N ARG A 238 15.20 13.27 4.25
CA ARG A 238 16.08 12.41 3.44
C ARG A 238 16.84 11.39 4.27
N TRP A 239 17.50 11.82 5.35
CA TRP A 239 18.23 10.92 6.23
C TRP A 239 17.30 9.98 7.00
N GLY A 240 16.14 10.46 7.45
CA GLY A 240 15.14 9.64 8.08
C GLY A 240 14.63 8.53 7.16
N CYS A 241 14.38 8.83 5.89
CA CYS A 241 14.01 7.82 4.88
C CYS A 241 15.12 6.75 4.72
N MET A 242 16.38 7.18 4.67
CA MET A 242 17.51 6.25 4.54
C MET A 242 17.65 5.35 5.76
N ILE A 243 17.53 5.91 6.97
CA ILE A 243 17.57 5.13 8.20
C ILE A 243 16.43 4.11 8.24
N THR A 244 15.22 4.52 7.85
CA THR A 244 14.05 3.65 7.77
C THR A 244 14.28 2.50 6.78
N LEU A 245 14.81 2.78 5.61
CA LEU A 245 15.15 1.75 4.60
C LEU A 245 16.25 0.80 5.08
N ALA A 246 17.31 1.35 5.68
CA ALA A 246 18.41 0.55 6.22
C ALA A 246 17.91 -0.38 7.33
N PHE A 247 17.08 0.15 8.24
CA PHE A 247 16.45 -0.66 9.30
C PHE A 247 15.60 -1.79 8.70
N ALA A 248 14.76 -1.48 7.71
CA ALA A 248 13.93 -2.48 7.03
C ALA A 248 14.81 -3.57 6.37
N CYS A 249 15.91 -3.19 5.74
CA CYS A 249 16.85 -4.14 5.15
C CYS A 249 17.49 -5.05 6.21
N VAL A 250 17.94 -4.49 7.36
CA VAL A 250 18.49 -5.27 8.48
C VAL A 250 17.46 -6.28 8.99
N VAL A 251 16.20 -5.89 9.14
CA VAL A 251 15.14 -6.82 9.56
C VAL A 251 14.99 -7.96 8.55
N CYS A 252 15.07 -7.70 7.24
CA CYS A 252 15.05 -8.75 6.22
C CYS A 252 16.19 -9.75 6.35
N PHE A 253 17.39 -9.28 6.75
CA PHE A 253 18.54 -10.18 6.97
C PHE A 253 18.40 -11.05 8.21
N ILE A 254 17.84 -10.51 9.29
CA ILE A 254 17.62 -11.22 10.55
C ILE A 254 16.46 -12.22 10.42
N TYR A 255 15.45 -11.88 9.59
CA TYR A 255 14.25 -12.70 9.45
C TYR A 255 14.57 -14.05 8.80
N ASP A 256 14.20 -15.14 9.50
CA ASP A 256 14.46 -16.53 9.05
C ASP A 256 13.23 -17.19 8.41
N GLY A 257 12.44 -16.42 7.69
CA GLY A 257 11.27 -16.89 6.96
C GLY A 257 11.27 -16.51 5.47
N SER A 258 10.16 -16.84 4.78
CA SER A 258 10.00 -16.45 3.40
C SER A 258 9.66 -14.94 3.26
N PRO A 259 10.00 -14.29 2.14
CA PRO A 259 9.63 -12.91 1.91
C PRO A 259 8.12 -12.70 1.89
N THR A 260 7.34 -13.66 1.39
CA THR A 260 5.87 -13.61 1.39
C THR A 260 5.28 -13.62 2.80
N GLN A 261 5.85 -14.37 3.72
CA GLN A 261 5.44 -14.34 5.14
C GLN A 261 5.74 -12.99 5.77
N LEU A 262 6.92 -12.42 5.51
CA LEU A 262 7.29 -11.11 6.04
C LEU A 262 6.37 -10.01 5.50
N ILE A 263 6.01 -10.05 4.20
CA ILE A 263 5.02 -9.15 3.61
C ILE A 263 3.67 -9.26 4.34
N PHE A 264 3.21 -10.48 4.60
CA PHE A 264 1.93 -10.71 5.27
C PHE A 264 1.91 -10.16 6.70
N ILE A 265 2.93 -10.49 7.50
CA ILE A 265 3.09 -9.99 8.87
C ILE A 265 3.17 -8.45 8.89
N ALA A 266 3.98 -7.89 8.00
CA ALA A 266 4.12 -6.45 7.87
C ALA A 266 2.77 -5.78 7.55
N ASN A 267 1.99 -6.34 6.64
CA ASN A 267 0.68 -5.80 6.28
C ASN A 267 -0.33 -5.85 7.44
N ILE A 268 -0.33 -6.90 8.25
CA ILE A 268 -1.12 -6.93 9.49
C ILE A 268 -0.67 -5.81 10.44
N ALA A 269 0.63 -5.66 10.64
CA ALA A 269 1.19 -4.67 11.55
C ALA A 269 0.89 -3.22 11.12
N THR A 270 0.62 -2.97 9.82
CA THR A 270 0.24 -1.63 9.36
C THR A 270 -1.10 -1.14 9.93
N SER A 271 -1.94 -2.05 10.41
CA SER A 271 -3.24 -1.71 11.02
C SER A 271 -3.11 -0.85 12.28
N ILE A 272 -1.93 -0.80 12.90
CA ILE A 272 -1.67 -0.02 14.15
C ILE A 272 -2.03 1.46 14.03
N ALA A 273 -1.94 2.04 12.84
CA ALA A 273 -2.26 3.45 12.63
C ALA A 273 -3.76 3.74 12.63
N THR A 274 -4.58 2.77 12.22
CA THR A 274 -6.02 2.98 12.00
C THR A 274 -6.78 3.31 13.29
N PRO A 275 -6.60 2.60 14.42
CA PRO A 275 -7.25 2.96 15.67
C PRO A 275 -6.90 4.36 16.14
N VAL A 276 -5.63 4.72 16.05
CA VAL A 276 -5.12 6.01 16.54
C VAL A 276 -5.54 7.16 15.64
N ALA A 277 -5.11 7.13 14.38
CA ALA A 277 -5.36 8.22 13.45
C ALA A 277 -6.84 8.30 13.04
N GLY A 278 -7.50 7.16 12.86
CA GLY A 278 -8.93 7.10 12.55
C GLY A 278 -9.79 7.75 13.65
N LEU A 279 -9.44 7.53 14.93
CA LEU A 279 -10.10 8.20 16.05
C LEU A 279 -9.99 9.73 15.94
N PHE A 280 -8.76 10.24 15.78
CA PHE A 280 -8.54 11.67 15.71
C PHE A 280 -9.23 12.30 14.49
N ILE A 281 -9.17 11.67 13.33
CA ILE A 281 -9.86 12.14 12.12
C ILE A 281 -11.37 12.18 12.36
N THR A 282 -11.94 11.09 12.90
CA THR A 282 -13.37 11.01 13.17
C THR A 282 -13.81 12.10 14.16
N LEU A 283 -13.08 12.28 15.28
CA LEU A 283 -13.36 13.32 16.25
C LEU A 283 -13.26 14.73 15.66
N MET A 284 -12.23 14.99 14.83
CA MET A 284 -12.07 16.27 14.13
C MET A 284 -13.23 16.53 13.18
N PHE A 285 -13.73 15.51 12.50
CA PHE A 285 -14.83 15.64 11.54
C PHE A 285 -16.18 16.00 12.22
N TRP A 286 -16.29 15.76 13.54
CA TRP A 286 -17.45 16.18 14.35
C TRP A 286 -17.27 17.53 15.03
N LYS A 287 -16.07 18.14 15.02
CA LYS A 287 -15.85 19.45 15.63
C LYS A 287 -16.56 20.56 14.87
N LYS A 288 -17.25 21.44 15.61
CA LYS A 288 -18.01 22.56 15.03
C LYS A 288 -17.12 23.51 14.22
N GLU A 289 -15.91 23.80 14.69
CA GLU A 289 -14.96 24.67 13.99
C GLU A 289 -14.55 24.10 12.63
N VAL A 290 -14.32 22.79 12.55
CA VAL A 290 -14.00 22.11 11.31
C VAL A 290 -15.20 22.10 10.36
N GLN A 291 -16.41 21.86 10.92
CA GLN A 291 -17.64 21.84 10.12
C GLN A 291 -18.04 23.23 9.60
N ALA A 292 -17.72 24.29 10.33
CA ALA A 292 -17.93 25.67 9.86
C ALA A 292 -17.16 25.97 8.56
N GLY A 293 -15.98 25.37 8.40
CA GLY A 293 -15.16 25.49 7.19
C GLY A 293 -15.55 24.51 6.09
N LEU A 294 -15.78 23.24 6.42
CA LEU A 294 -16.01 22.16 5.45
C LEU A 294 -17.46 22.04 5.00
N LYS A 295 -18.43 22.41 5.84
CA LYS A 295 -19.88 22.23 5.59
C LYS A 295 -20.24 20.82 5.10
N ALA A 296 -19.58 19.80 5.66
CA ALA A 296 -19.76 18.41 5.24
C ALA A 296 -21.20 17.93 5.60
N PRO A 297 -21.89 17.22 4.70
CA PRO A 297 -23.19 16.65 4.98
C PRO A 297 -23.12 15.67 6.17
N ARG A 298 -24.15 15.65 7.01
CA ARG A 298 -24.25 14.72 8.15
C ARG A 298 -24.08 13.25 7.75
N VAL A 299 -24.52 12.89 6.53
CA VAL A 299 -24.36 11.54 5.99
C VAL A 299 -22.87 11.16 5.92
N LEU A 300 -21.98 12.05 5.49
CA LEU A 300 -20.54 11.77 5.45
C LEU A 300 -19.94 11.62 6.85
N GLN A 301 -20.41 12.39 7.83
CA GLN A 301 -19.97 12.24 9.23
C GLN A 301 -20.37 10.87 9.80
N VAL A 302 -21.60 10.44 9.54
CA VAL A 302 -22.09 9.11 9.95
C VAL A 302 -21.31 8.01 9.23
N LEU A 303 -21.14 8.08 7.92
CA LEU A 303 -20.38 7.10 7.14
C LEU A 303 -18.94 6.99 7.62
N MET A 304 -18.27 8.11 7.91
CA MET A 304 -16.92 8.12 8.46
C MET A 304 -16.85 7.41 9.81
N THR A 305 -17.83 7.68 10.69
CA THR A 305 -17.91 7.05 12.01
C THR A 305 -18.16 5.55 11.88
N VAL A 306 -19.11 5.13 11.04
CA VAL A 306 -19.41 3.72 10.79
C VAL A 306 -18.20 3.00 10.22
N SER A 307 -17.51 3.59 9.22
CA SER A 307 -16.30 3.03 8.65
C SER A 307 -15.20 2.88 9.69
N TYR A 308 -15.03 3.87 10.57
CA TYR A 308 -14.05 3.79 11.66
C TYR A 308 -14.40 2.67 12.65
N LEU A 309 -15.64 2.58 13.08
CA LEU A 309 -16.09 1.51 13.99
C LEU A 309 -15.94 0.13 13.37
N PHE A 310 -16.22 0.00 12.07
CA PHE A 310 -16.00 -1.25 11.33
C PHE A 310 -14.52 -1.65 11.32
N THR A 311 -13.60 -0.70 11.05
CA THR A 311 -12.16 -0.99 11.06
C THR A 311 -11.60 -1.27 12.46
N LEU A 312 -12.25 -0.80 13.52
CA LEU A 312 -11.91 -1.15 14.90
C LEU A 312 -12.38 -2.56 15.29
N ALA A 313 -13.49 -3.02 14.71
CA ALA A 313 -14.06 -4.34 15.01
C ALA A 313 -13.29 -5.47 14.32
N MET A 314 -12.55 -5.17 13.26
CA MET A 314 -11.65 -6.11 12.55
C MET A 314 -10.31 -6.25 13.26
#